data_419a0d6407e17c80b4241fb5ba4be0fc
#
_entry.id   419a0d6407e17c80b4241fb5ba4be0fc
#
_cell.length_a   1.000
_cell.length_b   1.000
_cell.length_c   1.000
_cell.angle_alpha   90.00
_cell.angle_beta   90.00
_cell.angle_gamma   90.00
#
_symmetry.space_group_name_H-M   'P 1'
#
loop_
_entity.id
_entity.type
_entity.pdbx_description
1 polymer ?
#
loop_
_entity_poly.entity_id
_entity_poly.type
_entity_poly.pdbx_seq_one_letter_code
_entity_poly.pdbx_strand_id
1 'polypeptide(L)'
;MSYDIIIIGAGLGGLTAGAKLAREGMKVLVIEQHSQPGGCATTFRRGPFTLEVGLHEMDGPGSRDMKNRIFSELDVTGNVEFVTVPEFYRFIRGDLAVTIPHDPQLAASRLSEMFPGDAEGIAAYFDQLLNPKKRAAGSPDISVGAFLDSIIRNEDLKLILLGNLGYFHDDPYSLSLAYYSVAEGSYYTNGASYIRGGSQKLSDHLA
;
A
#
# COMPACT_ATOMS: atom_id res chain seq x y z
N MET A 1 18.48 -11.84 33.81
CA MET A 1 18.90 -11.14 32.58
C MET A 1 18.25 -9.76 32.60
N SER A 2 18.98 -8.71 32.26
CA SER A 2 18.44 -7.35 32.11
C SER A 2 18.35 -7.02 30.62
N TYR A 3 17.30 -6.34 30.22
CA TYR A 3 17.10 -5.80 28.88
C TYR A 3 17.15 -4.27 28.94
N ASP A 4 17.66 -3.66 27.89
CA ASP A 4 17.71 -2.19 27.77
C ASP A 4 16.33 -1.67 27.31
N ILE A 5 15.62 -2.44 26.45
CA ILE A 5 14.33 -2.10 25.88
C ILE A 5 13.41 -3.31 25.87
N ILE A 6 12.13 -3.07 26.16
CA ILE A 6 11.05 -4.04 26.03
C ILE A 6 10.04 -3.48 25.01
N ILE A 7 9.74 -4.25 23.96
CA ILE A 7 8.76 -3.93 22.94
C ILE A 7 7.56 -4.87 23.09
N ILE A 8 6.37 -4.31 23.14
CA ILE A 8 5.11 -5.05 23.24
C ILE A 8 4.47 -5.09 21.87
N GLY A 9 4.33 -6.28 21.32
CA GLY A 9 3.80 -6.57 19.99
C GLY A 9 4.88 -6.78 18.93
N ALA A 10 4.85 -7.96 18.29
CA ALA A 10 5.75 -8.34 17.21
C ALA A 10 5.10 -8.14 15.82
N GLY A 11 4.28 -7.12 15.63
CA GLY A 11 3.91 -6.64 14.29
C GLY A 11 5.10 -5.97 13.60
N LEU A 12 4.99 -5.61 12.32
CA LEU A 12 6.11 -5.01 11.55
C LEU A 12 6.74 -3.81 12.25
N GLY A 13 5.95 -2.95 12.89
CA GLY A 13 6.46 -1.79 13.63
C GLY A 13 7.36 -2.20 14.80
N GLY A 14 6.90 -3.14 15.63
CA GLY A 14 7.67 -3.66 16.76
C GLY A 14 8.92 -4.42 16.33
N LEU A 15 8.79 -5.27 15.30
CA LEU A 15 9.91 -6.01 14.73
C LEU A 15 10.97 -5.08 14.13
N THR A 16 10.54 -4.10 13.33
CA THR A 16 11.46 -3.13 12.73
C THR A 16 12.21 -2.32 13.79
N ALA A 17 11.49 -1.84 14.81
CA ALA A 17 12.11 -1.12 15.93
C ALA A 17 13.08 -2.00 16.71
N GLY A 18 12.67 -3.26 17.01
CA GLY A 18 13.50 -4.24 17.72
C GLY A 18 14.77 -4.58 16.98
N ALA A 19 14.64 -4.92 15.69
CA ALA A 19 15.78 -5.26 14.83
C ALA A 19 16.76 -4.06 14.72
N LYS A 20 16.23 -2.83 14.55
CA LYS A 20 17.08 -1.63 14.48
C LYS A 20 17.84 -1.38 15.76
N LEU A 21 17.19 -1.44 16.91
CA LEU A 21 17.81 -1.23 18.21
C LEU A 21 18.82 -2.34 18.57
N ALA A 22 18.52 -3.59 18.23
CA ALA A 22 19.43 -4.71 18.41
C ALA A 22 20.70 -4.54 17.57
N ARG A 23 20.60 -4.08 16.33
CA ARG A 23 21.77 -3.74 15.47
C ARG A 23 22.62 -2.63 16.05
N GLU A 24 22.05 -1.73 16.83
CA GLU A 24 22.79 -0.68 17.56
C GLU A 24 23.39 -1.16 18.90
N GLY A 25 23.30 -2.46 19.17
CA GLY A 25 23.93 -3.10 20.33
C GLY A 25 23.07 -3.12 21.59
N MET A 26 21.81 -2.74 21.51
CA MET A 26 20.88 -2.80 22.64
C MET A 26 20.37 -4.22 22.88
N LYS A 27 20.17 -4.57 24.12
CA LYS A 27 19.49 -5.84 24.50
C LYS A 27 17.99 -5.62 24.47
N VAL A 28 17.35 -6.08 23.39
CA VAL A 28 15.91 -5.92 23.15
C VAL A 28 15.16 -7.18 23.54
N LEU A 29 14.02 -7.04 24.21
CA LEU A 29 13.03 -8.09 24.41
C LEU A 29 11.75 -7.68 23.66
N VAL A 30 11.30 -8.53 22.74
CA VAL A 30 9.99 -8.37 22.08
C VAL A 30 9.02 -9.37 22.71
N ILE A 31 7.86 -8.90 23.13
CA ILE A 31 6.79 -9.72 23.72
C ILE A 31 5.61 -9.74 22.76
N GLU A 32 5.19 -10.94 22.35
CA GLU A 32 4.07 -11.15 21.44
C GLU A 32 3.05 -12.10 22.09
N GLN A 33 1.76 -11.77 21.95
CA GLN A 33 0.68 -12.62 22.46
C GLN A 33 0.34 -13.78 21.54
N HIS A 34 0.66 -13.66 20.25
CA HIS A 34 0.42 -14.68 19.24
C HIS A 34 1.55 -15.72 19.21
N SER A 35 1.27 -16.88 18.64
CA SER A 35 2.26 -17.97 18.51
C SER A 35 3.35 -17.69 17.46
N GLN A 36 3.16 -16.68 16.61
CA GLN A 36 4.13 -16.26 15.58
C GLN A 36 4.18 -14.74 15.46
N PRO A 37 5.35 -14.17 15.15
CA PRO A 37 5.49 -12.73 14.91
C PRO A 37 4.90 -12.32 13.58
N GLY A 38 4.63 -11.02 13.40
CA GLY A 38 4.24 -10.41 12.13
C GLY A 38 2.97 -9.58 12.19
N GLY A 39 2.04 -9.86 13.12
CA GLY A 39 0.76 -9.18 13.17
C GLY A 39 -0.03 -9.35 11.87
N CYS A 40 -0.37 -8.26 11.18
CA CYS A 40 -1.04 -8.35 9.86
C CYS A 40 -0.11 -8.84 8.74
N ALA A 41 1.21 -8.80 8.92
CA ALA A 41 2.18 -9.37 7.97
C ALA A 41 2.51 -10.82 8.33
N THR A 42 1.49 -11.65 8.38
CA THR A 42 1.58 -13.08 8.65
C THR A 42 0.89 -13.89 7.55
N THR A 43 1.44 -15.06 7.32
CA THR A 43 0.95 -16.04 6.36
C THR A 43 0.58 -17.32 7.10
N PHE A 44 -0.57 -17.89 6.83
CA PHE A 44 -1.00 -19.14 7.43
C PHE A 44 -1.47 -20.17 6.40
N ARG A 45 -1.56 -21.44 6.79
CA ARG A 45 -1.97 -22.52 5.90
C ARG A 45 -3.31 -23.12 6.30
N ARG A 46 -4.11 -23.45 5.28
CA ARG A 46 -5.34 -24.26 5.39
C ARG A 46 -5.34 -25.34 4.31
N GLY A 47 -5.00 -26.55 4.69
CA GLY A 47 -4.77 -27.64 3.74
C GLY A 47 -3.65 -27.28 2.74
N PRO A 48 -3.91 -27.34 1.43
CA PRO A 48 -2.93 -26.98 0.41
C PRO A 48 -2.78 -25.46 0.19
N PHE A 49 -3.65 -24.63 0.78
CA PHE A 49 -3.69 -23.20 0.55
C PHE A 49 -2.80 -22.43 1.51
N THR A 50 -2.07 -21.46 0.98
CA THR A 50 -1.35 -20.44 1.73
C THR A 50 -2.14 -19.14 1.64
N LEU A 51 -2.42 -18.53 2.77
CA LEU A 51 -3.29 -17.36 2.91
C LEU A 51 -2.56 -16.23 3.62
N GLU A 52 -2.71 -15.01 3.15
CA GLU A 52 -2.24 -13.80 3.82
C GLU A 52 -3.29 -13.29 4.81
N VAL A 53 -2.83 -12.72 5.93
CA VAL A 53 -3.72 -12.07 6.90
C VAL A 53 -4.08 -10.66 6.44
N GLY A 54 -3.10 -9.83 6.07
CA GLY A 54 -3.36 -8.43 5.73
C GLY A 54 -2.41 -7.79 4.74
N LEU A 55 -1.16 -8.26 4.61
CA LEU A 55 -0.22 -7.70 3.66
C LEU A 55 -0.36 -8.42 2.30
N HIS A 56 -1.38 -8.09 1.54
CA HIS A 56 -1.64 -8.69 0.23
C HIS A 56 -0.73 -8.11 -0.85
N GLU A 57 -0.49 -6.81 -0.79
CA GLU A 57 0.34 -6.04 -1.70
C GLU A 57 0.89 -4.83 -0.96
N MET A 58 2.08 -4.41 -1.33
CA MET A 58 2.69 -3.19 -0.81
C MET A 58 3.23 -2.35 -1.95
N ASP A 59 3.22 -1.04 -1.78
CA ASP A 59 3.92 -0.16 -2.70
C ASP A 59 5.41 -0.53 -2.74
N GLY A 60 5.96 -0.57 -3.94
CA GLY A 60 7.33 -1.02 -4.16
C GLY A 60 8.36 -0.14 -3.46
N PRO A 61 9.55 -0.68 -3.19
CA PRO A 61 10.64 0.09 -2.62
C PRO A 61 11.19 1.07 -3.68
N GLY A 62 10.57 2.25 -3.76
CA GLY A 62 11.06 3.34 -4.62
C GLY A 62 12.37 3.93 -4.10
N SER A 63 13.21 4.44 -4.97
CA SER A 63 14.55 4.96 -4.62
C SER A 63 14.54 6.11 -3.60
N ARG A 64 13.40 6.78 -3.41
CA ARG A 64 13.21 7.88 -2.46
C ARG A 64 12.35 7.51 -1.26
N ASP A 65 11.95 6.25 -1.15
CA ASP A 65 11.08 5.78 -0.09
C ASP A 65 11.89 5.50 1.20
N MET A 66 11.35 5.90 2.33
CA MET A 66 11.90 5.60 3.65
C MET A 66 12.03 4.10 3.91
N LYS A 67 11.11 3.28 3.36
CA LYS A 67 11.16 1.82 3.45
C LYS A 67 12.47 1.26 2.88
N ASN A 68 12.93 1.78 1.74
CA ASN A 68 14.18 1.36 1.11
C ASN A 68 15.38 1.53 2.03
N ARG A 69 15.43 2.68 2.71
CA ARG A 69 16.48 2.95 3.68
C ARG A 69 16.41 1.95 4.85
N ILE A 70 15.24 1.78 5.43
CA ILE A 70 15.02 0.86 6.56
C ILE A 70 15.34 -0.58 6.14
N PHE A 71 14.84 -1.03 4.99
CA PHE A 71 15.08 -2.37 4.48
C PHE A 71 16.56 -2.63 4.15
N SER A 72 17.26 -1.62 3.63
CA SER A 72 18.70 -1.72 3.41
C SER A 72 19.47 -1.79 4.74
N GLU A 73 19.13 -0.94 5.70
CA GLU A 73 19.76 -0.94 7.03
C GLU A 73 19.54 -2.24 7.80
N LEU A 74 18.44 -2.94 7.57
CA LEU A 74 18.09 -4.21 8.23
C LEU A 74 18.35 -5.45 7.37
N ASP A 75 19.09 -5.32 6.28
CA ASP A 75 19.42 -6.39 5.32
C ASP A 75 18.20 -7.12 4.71
N VAL A 76 17.02 -6.48 4.73
CA VAL A 76 15.79 -7.04 4.16
C VAL A 76 15.94 -7.26 2.66
N THR A 77 16.50 -6.27 1.93
CA THR A 77 16.63 -6.31 0.47
C THR A 77 17.50 -7.46 -0.06
N GLY A 78 18.41 -8.00 0.77
CA GLY A 78 19.25 -9.13 0.41
C GLY A 78 18.65 -10.50 0.79
N ASN A 79 17.65 -10.53 1.67
CA ASN A 79 17.13 -11.77 2.28
C ASN A 79 15.64 -12.00 2.01
N VAL A 80 14.90 -10.98 1.60
CA VAL A 80 13.47 -11.05 1.28
C VAL A 80 13.27 -10.70 -0.18
N GLU A 81 12.67 -11.61 -0.95
CA GLU A 81 12.42 -11.40 -2.38
C GLU A 81 11.09 -10.70 -2.59
N PHE A 82 11.15 -9.51 -3.18
CA PHE A 82 9.98 -8.73 -3.61
C PHE A 82 9.70 -9.02 -5.08
N VAL A 83 8.47 -9.43 -5.38
CA VAL A 83 8.00 -9.73 -6.73
C VAL A 83 7.09 -8.60 -7.20
N THR A 84 7.41 -7.99 -8.33
CA THR A 84 6.56 -6.96 -8.93
C THR A 84 5.24 -7.59 -9.38
N VAL A 85 4.14 -6.95 -9.02
CA VAL A 85 2.79 -7.31 -9.45
C VAL A 85 2.43 -6.42 -10.64
N PRO A 86 2.14 -6.97 -11.83
CA PRO A 86 1.91 -6.17 -13.05
C PRO A 86 0.52 -5.52 -13.07
N GLU A 87 -0.45 -6.09 -12.37
CA GLU A 87 -1.82 -5.60 -12.26
C GLU A 87 -2.00 -5.05 -10.86
N PHE A 88 -2.49 -3.81 -10.73
CA PHE A 88 -2.70 -3.19 -9.44
C PHE A 88 -3.91 -3.81 -8.74
N TYR A 89 -5.07 -3.77 -9.40
CA TYR A 89 -6.27 -4.47 -8.94
C TYR A 89 -7.22 -4.76 -10.10
N ARG A 90 -8.15 -5.64 -9.84
CA ARG A 90 -9.27 -5.93 -10.74
C ARG A 90 -10.58 -5.56 -10.07
N PHE A 91 -11.31 -4.62 -10.67
CA PHE A 91 -12.66 -4.26 -10.27
C PHE A 91 -13.67 -5.15 -10.96
N ILE A 92 -14.63 -5.70 -10.21
CA ILE A 92 -15.72 -6.54 -10.75
C ILE A 92 -17.03 -6.11 -10.13
N ARG A 93 -18.02 -5.78 -10.97
CA ARG A 93 -19.39 -5.47 -10.56
C ARG A 93 -20.37 -5.99 -11.61
N GLY A 94 -21.06 -7.09 -11.34
CA GLY A 94 -21.87 -7.77 -12.35
C GLY A 94 -21.04 -8.15 -13.57
N ASP A 95 -21.46 -7.70 -14.75
CA ASP A 95 -20.77 -7.95 -16.02
C ASP A 95 -19.59 -6.98 -16.27
N LEU A 96 -19.49 -5.92 -15.48
CA LEU A 96 -18.38 -4.95 -15.58
C LEU A 96 -17.15 -5.53 -14.87
N ALA A 97 -16.09 -5.79 -15.64
CA ALA A 97 -14.80 -6.24 -15.14
C ALA A 97 -13.68 -5.40 -15.74
N VAL A 98 -12.91 -4.72 -14.90
CA VAL A 98 -11.82 -3.81 -15.30
C VAL A 98 -10.57 -4.15 -14.52
N THR A 99 -9.46 -4.39 -15.23
CA THR A 99 -8.13 -4.56 -14.63
C THR A 99 -7.36 -3.26 -14.74
N ILE A 100 -6.92 -2.74 -13.61
CA ILE A 100 -6.13 -1.51 -13.51
C ILE A 100 -4.64 -1.90 -13.47
N PRO A 101 -3.84 -1.45 -14.45
CA PRO A 101 -2.39 -1.68 -14.43
C PRO A 101 -1.69 -0.71 -13.48
N HIS A 102 -0.46 -1.05 -13.06
CA HIS A 102 0.39 -0.15 -12.28
C HIS A 102 0.94 1.04 -13.06
N ASP A 103 1.01 0.95 -14.38
CA ASP A 103 1.38 2.08 -15.22
C ASP A 103 0.24 3.09 -15.27
N PRO A 104 0.41 4.31 -14.70
CA PRO A 104 -0.67 5.29 -14.60
C PRO A 104 -1.09 5.85 -15.96
N GLN A 105 -0.19 5.91 -16.95
CA GLN A 105 -0.50 6.36 -18.31
C GLN A 105 -1.37 5.32 -19.02
N LEU A 106 -1.01 4.03 -18.87
CA LEU A 106 -1.80 2.93 -19.42
C LEU A 106 -3.16 2.82 -18.74
N ALA A 107 -3.23 3.01 -17.41
CA ALA A 107 -4.48 3.03 -16.66
C ALA A 107 -5.40 4.16 -17.15
N ALA A 108 -4.86 5.38 -17.25
CA ALA A 108 -5.61 6.55 -17.74
C ALA A 108 -6.11 6.35 -19.17
N SER A 109 -5.28 5.83 -20.07
CA SER A 109 -5.67 5.55 -21.48
C SER A 109 -6.84 4.57 -21.55
N ARG A 110 -6.70 3.40 -20.89
CA ARG A 110 -7.74 2.36 -20.88
C ARG A 110 -9.07 2.86 -20.30
N LEU A 111 -9.01 3.60 -19.21
CA LEU A 111 -10.21 4.17 -18.60
C LEU A 111 -10.84 5.24 -19.50
N SER A 112 -10.04 6.08 -20.18
CA SER A 112 -10.56 7.10 -21.11
C SER A 112 -11.20 6.49 -22.35
N GLU A 113 -10.71 5.35 -22.85
CA GLU A 113 -11.33 4.58 -23.92
C GLU A 113 -12.70 4.01 -23.50
N MET A 114 -12.80 3.53 -22.25
CA MET A 114 -14.04 2.98 -21.69
C MET A 114 -15.05 4.07 -21.31
N PHE A 115 -14.58 5.21 -20.85
CA PHE A 115 -15.40 6.33 -20.34
C PHE A 115 -15.01 7.66 -21.02
N PRO A 116 -15.22 7.79 -22.33
CA PRO A 116 -14.73 8.98 -23.08
C PRO A 116 -15.36 10.30 -22.61
N GLY A 117 -16.55 10.26 -22.01
CA GLY A 117 -17.20 11.44 -21.42
C GLY A 117 -16.53 12.00 -20.15
N ASP A 118 -15.65 11.23 -19.52
CA ASP A 118 -14.93 11.57 -18.29
C ASP A 118 -13.40 11.64 -18.49
N ALA A 119 -12.90 11.66 -19.73
CA ALA A 119 -11.47 11.62 -20.04
C ALA A 119 -10.65 12.74 -19.35
N GLU A 120 -11.20 13.96 -19.30
CA GLU A 120 -10.57 15.09 -18.59
C GLU A 120 -10.51 14.84 -17.07
N GLY A 121 -11.56 14.29 -16.49
CA GLY A 121 -11.61 13.92 -15.07
C GLY A 121 -10.64 12.81 -14.73
N ILE A 122 -10.52 11.81 -15.60
CA ILE A 122 -9.52 10.72 -15.45
C ILE A 122 -8.10 11.30 -15.45
N ALA A 123 -7.79 12.20 -16.38
CA ALA A 123 -6.49 12.88 -16.42
C ALA A 123 -6.21 13.68 -15.15
N ALA A 124 -7.23 14.42 -14.64
CA ALA A 124 -7.12 15.18 -13.40
C ALA A 124 -6.91 14.27 -12.16
N TYR A 125 -7.57 13.11 -12.13
CA TYR A 125 -7.37 12.12 -11.06
C TYR A 125 -5.93 11.64 -11.02
N PHE A 126 -5.37 11.16 -12.12
CA PHE A 126 -3.99 10.70 -12.17
C PHE A 126 -2.96 11.81 -11.94
N ASP A 127 -3.21 13.04 -12.44
CA ASP A 127 -2.33 14.19 -12.11
C ASP A 127 -2.34 14.48 -10.60
N GLN A 128 -3.50 14.39 -9.93
CA GLN A 128 -3.58 14.57 -8.48
C GLN A 128 -2.79 13.51 -7.71
N LEU A 129 -2.84 12.24 -8.13
CA LEU A 129 -2.10 11.15 -7.48
C LEU A 129 -0.59 11.28 -7.69
N LEU A 130 -0.16 11.61 -8.90
CA LEU A 130 1.26 11.69 -9.25
C LEU A 130 1.93 12.99 -8.76
N ASN A 131 1.13 14.04 -8.54
CA ASN A 131 1.60 15.36 -8.12
C ASN A 131 0.84 15.88 -6.88
N PRO A 132 0.81 15.13 -5.75
CA PRO A 132 -0.03 15.49 -4.59
C PRO A 132 0.29 16.87 -4.01
N LYS A 133 1.51 17.37 -4.18
CA LYS A 133 1.95 18.68 -3.69
C LYS A 133 1.44 19.86 -4.50
N LYS A 134 1.00 19.68 -5.75
CA LYS A 134 0.47 20.79 -6.57
C LYS A 134 -0.75 21.46 -5.93
N ARG A 135 -1.59 20.69 -5.25
CA ARG A 135 -2.83 21.19 -4.64
C ARG A 135 -2.64 21.60 -3.16
N ALA A 136 -1.67 21.01 -2.45
CA ALA A 136 -1.44 21.26 -1.02
C ALA A 136 -0.98 22.69 -0.70
N ALA A 137 -0.46 23.44 -1.65
CA ALA A 137 0.06 24.77 -1.42
C ALA A 137 -1.07 25.84 -1.44
N GLY A 138 -2.02 25.75 -0.50
CA GLY A 138 -3.01 26.81 -0.24
C GLY A 138 -4.48 26.47 -0.50
N SER A 139 -4.82 25.27 -0.92
CA SER A 139 -6.21 24.83 -1.03
C SER A 139 -6.66 24.13 0.26
N PRO A 140 -7.91 24.35 0.72
CA PRO A 140 -8.44 23.56 1.83
C PRO A 140 -8.44 22.07 1.46
N ASP A 141 -8.14 21.23 2.45
CA ASP A 141 -8.24 19.79 2.28
C ASP A 141 -9.71 19.42 2.04
N ILE A 142 -9.95 18.61 1.01
CA ILE A 142 -11.28 18.11 0.66
C ILE A 142 -11.24 16.58 0.72
N SER A 143 -12.41 15.95 0.81
CA SER A 143 -12.49 14.50 0.76
C SER A 143 -12.26 13.97 -0.65
N VAL A 144 -11.83 12.70 -0.74
CA VAL A 144 -11.66 11.98 -2.01
C VAL A 144 -12.99 11.93 -2.78
N GLY A 145 -14.11 11.64 -2.07
CA GLY A 145 -15.44 11.60 -2.67
C GLY A 145 -15.82 12.94 -3.29
N ALA A 146 -15.66 14.06 -2.55
CA ALA A 146 -15.94 15.39 -3.05
C ALA A 146 -15.06 15.77 -4.26
N PHE A 147 -13.80 15.34 -4.25
CA PHE A 147 -12.92 15.53 -5.40
C PHE A 147 -13.43 14.76 -6.63
N LEU A 148 -13.73 13.47 -6.48
CA LEU A 148 -14.24 12.64 -7.57
C LEU A 148 -15.57 13.19 -8.11
N ASP A 149 -16.49 13.63 -7.25
CA ASP A 149 -17.75 14.24 -7.66
C ASP A 149 -17.55 15.50 -8.51
N SER A 150 -16.46 16.24 -8.27
CA SER A 150 -16.15 17.45 -9.02
C SER A 150 -15.56 17.21 -10.41
N ILE A 151 -15.00 16.02 -10.67
CA ILE A 151 -14.28 15.72 -11.93
C ILE A 151 -14.84 14.53 -12.71
N ILE A 152 -15.58 13.62 -12.08
CA ILE A 152 -16.13 12.40 -12.71
C ILE A 152 -17.65 12.41 -12.61
N ARG A 153 -18.31 12.12 -13.72
CA ARG A 153 -19.78 12.05 -13.82
C ARG A 153 -20.30 10.62 -13.71
N ASN A 154 -19.54 9.66 -14.23
CA ASN A 154 -19.95 8.26 -14.29
C ASN A 154 -19.71 7.58 -12.94
N GLU A 155 -20.77 7.06 -12.31
CA GLU A 155 -20.70 6.42 -10.99
C GLU A 155 -19.91 5.11 -11.00
N ASP A 156 -19.96 4.33 -12.08
CA ASP A 156 -19.16 3.09 -12.17
C ASP A 156 -17.67 3.41 -12.25
N LEU A 157 -17.31 4.49 -12.97
CA LEU A 157 -15.93 4.96 -13.00
C LEU A 157 -15.43 5.42 -11.63
N LYS A 158 -16.25 6.14 -10.85
CA LYS A 158 -15.89 6.51 -9.47
C LYS A 158 -15.60 5.27 -8.62
N LEU A 159 -16.44 4.25 -8.70
CA LEU A 159 -16.23 2.99 -7.99
C LEU A 159 -14.97 2.25 -8.46
N ILE A 160 -14.67 2.27 -9.76
CA ILE A 160 -13.45 1.70 -10.30
C ILE A 160 -12.22 2.43 -9.73
N LEU A 161 -12.21 3.78 -9.74
CA LEU A 161 -11.10 4.59 -9.22
C LEU A 161 -10.91 4.43 -7.69
N LEU A 162 -11.96 4.08 -6.98
CA LEU A 162 -11.94 3.78 -5.53
C LEU A 162 -11.69 2.29 -5.23
N GLY A 163 -11.34 1.47 -6.22
CA GLY A 163 -11.22 0.02 -6.04
C GLY A 163 -10.23 -0.42 -4.97
N ASN A 164 -9.23 0.40 -4.67
CA ASN A 164 -8.24 0.17 -3.61
C ASN A 164 -8.55 0.91 -2.29
N LEU A 165 -9.66 1.65 -2.21
CA LEU A 165 -10.00 2.49 -1.05
C LEU A 165 -9.99 1.69 0.27
N GLY A 166 -10.48 0.45 0.25
CA GLY A 166 -10.60 -0.39 1.43
C GLY A 166 -9.30 -0.66 2.20
N TYR A 167 -8.12 -0.38 1.61
CA TYR A 167 -6.83 -0.43 2.30
C TYR A 167 -6.54 0.82 3.15
N PHE A 168 -7.26 1.91 2.91
CA PHE A 168 -7.01 3.20 3.56
C PHE A 168 -8.16 3.63 4.46
N HIS A 169 -9.40 3.42 3.99
CA HIS A 169 -10.61 3.87 4.66
C HIS A 169 -11.85 3.18 4.09
N ASP A 170 -12.98 3.25 4.80
CA ASP A 170 -14.28 2.70 4.40
C ASP A 170 -15.21 3.74 3.76
N ASP A 171 -14.90 5.03 3.89
CA ASP A 171 -15.73 6.14 3.39
C ASP A 171 -14.90 7.19 2.63
N PRO A 172 -15.12 7.35 1.29
CA PRO A 172 -14.39 8.33 0.49
C PRO A 172 -14.72 9.79 0.85
N TYR A 173 -15.85 10.04 1.51
CA TYR A 173 -16.26 11.40 1.87
C TYR A 173 -15.68 11.92 3.18
N SER A 174 -15.11 11.04 3.99
CA SER A 174 -14.36 11.40 5.19
C SER A 174 -12.84 11.27 5.05
N LEU A 175 -12.36 10.57 4.02
CA LEU A 175 -10.93 10.43 3.75
C LEU A 175 -10.36 11.68 3.10
N SER A 176 -9.29 12.25 3.70
CA SER A 176 -8.52 13.36 3.12
C SER A 176 -7.95 13.03 1.75
N LEU A 177 -8.18 13.91 0.77
CA LEU A 177 -7.60 13.80 -0.57
C LEU A 177 -6.08 13.87 -0.55
N ALA A 178 -5.51 14.71 0.32
CA ALA A 178 -4.06 14.84 0.44
C ALA A 178 -3.42 13.52 0.92
N TYR A 179 -4.01 12.89 1.95
CA TYR A 179 -3.55 11.59 2.43
C TYR A 179 -3.71 10.51 1.35
N TYR A 180 -4.90 10.39 0.75
CA TYR A 180 -5.19 9.40 -0.28
C TYR A 180 -4.24 9.54 -1.48
N SER A 181 -4.00 10.78 -1.94
CA SER A 181 -3.12 11.02 -3.08
C SER A 181 -1.69 10.54 -2.84
N VAL A 182 -1.18 10.67 -1.62
CA VAL A 182 0.14 10.16 -1.28
C VAL A 182 0.12 8.63 -1.18
N ALA A 183 -0.87 8.06 -0.50
CA ALA A 183 -0.96 6.63 -0.27
C ALA A 183 -1.21 5.86 -1.58
N GLU A 184 -2.24 6.23 -2.35
CA GLU A 184 -2.57 5.59 -3.63
C GLU A 184 -1.52 5.90 -4.70
N GLY A 185 -1.05 7.16 -4.75
CA GLY A 185 -0.01 7.58 -5.69
C GLY A 185 1.33 6.87 -5.51
N SER A 186 1.64 6.37 -4.31
CA SER A 186 2.86 5.61 -4.05
C SER A 186 2.91 4.30 -4.84
N TYR A 187 1.78 3.64 -5.03
CA TYR A 187 1.69 2.43 -5.85
C TYR A 187 2.00 2.71 -7.32
N TYR A 188 1.54 3.82 -7.86
CA TYR A 188 1.82 4.23 -9.25
C TYR A 188 3.25 4.72 -9.46
N THR A 189 3.86 5.35 -8.45
CA THR A 189 5.22 5.90 -8.57
C THR A 189 6.32 4.90 -8.24
N ASN A 190 6.07 3.98 -7.32
CA ASN A 190 7.04 3.00 -6.84
C ASN A 190 6.76 1.59 -7.36
N GLY A 191 5.63 1.39 -8.06
CA GLY A 191 5.10 0.09 -8.41
C GLY A 191 4.50 -0.60 -7.21
N ALA A 192 4.01 -1.82 -7.43
CA ALA A 192 3.53 -2.66 -6.36
C ALA A 192 4.28 -3.97 -6.30
N SER A 193 4.45 -4.48 -5.12
CA SER A 193 5.22 -5.69 -4.87
C SER A 193 4.51 -6.60 -3.88
N TYR A 194 4.72 -7.89 -4.11
CA TYR A 194 4.37 -8.95 -3.19
C TYR A 194 5.63 -9.65 -2.69
N ILE A 195 5.60 -10.23 -1.51
CA ILE A 195 6.72 -10.96 -0.95
C ILE A 195 6.64 -12.43 -1.36
N ARG A 196 7.65 -12.92 -2.09
CA ARG A 196 7.69 -14.32 -2.51
C ARG A 196 7.66 -15.26 -1.30
N GLY A 197 6.66 -16.14 -1.28
CA GLY A 197 6.44 -17.09 -0.19
C GLY A 197 5.66 -16.54 0.99
N GLY A 198 5.10 -15.32 0.86
CA GLY A 198 4.22 -14.71 1.84
C GLY A 198 4.88 -13.68 2.74
N SER A 199 4.06 -12.80 3.31
CA SER A 199 4.50 -11.71 4.18
C SER A 199 5.23 -12.18 5.45
N GLN A 200 4.97 -13.41 5.89
CA GLN A 200 5.70 -14.03 7.01
C GLN A 200 7.22 -14.04 6.80
N LYS A 201 7.70 -14.11 5.55
CA LYS A 201 9.14 -14.07 5.24
C LYS A 201 9.80 -12.77 5.69
N LEU A 202 9.11 -11.64 5.55
CA LEU A 202 9.58 -10.35 6.06
C LEU A 202 9.58 -10.34 7.59
N SER A 203 8.51 -10.83 8.20
CA SER A 203 8.36 -10.87 9.66
C SER A 203 9.39 -11.79 10.30
N ASP A 204 9.63 -12.97 9.72
CA ASP A 204 10.65 -13.93 10.20
C ASP A 204 12.08 -13.40 10.07
N HIS A 205 12.34 -12.60 9.00
CA HIS A 205 13.66 -11.97 8.82
C HIS A 205 13.95 -10.90 9.87
N LEU A 206 12.90 -10.15 10.27
CA LEU A 206 13.04 -9.07 11.26
C LEU A 206 13.03 -9.56 12.71
N ALA A 207 12.57 -10.81 12.97
CA ALA A 207 12.47 -11.40 14.31
C ALA A 207 13.78 -12.06 14.75
#